data_ecb990b839c8ac63a632ba1416b30b93
#
_entry.id   ecb990b839c8ac63a632ba1416b30b93
#
_cell.length_a   1.000
_cell.length_b   1.000
_cell.length_c   1.000
_cell.angle_alpha   90.00
_cell.angle_beta   90.00
_cell.angle_gamma   90.00
#
_symmetry.space_group_name_H-M   'P 1'
#
loop_
_entity.id
_entity.type
_entity.pdbx_description
1 polymer ?
#
loop_
_entity_poly.entity_id
_entity_poly.type
_entity_poly.pdbx_seq_one_letter_code
_entity_poly.pdbx_strand_id
1 'polypeptide(L)'
;QESRGLGDVYKRQNEPQTPLPQDKKDKIFQNFMITLYRYYRQERDVTFYADKQCLSARYFSSVIKEKSGSSALQWIIQNVITEAKYLLDNTDLSIKEIATKLNFPTQSFFGKYFKQYVGISPKEYRNKLIKQ
;
A
#
# COMPACT_ATOMS: atom_id res chain seq x y z
N GLN A 1 -9.52 22.15 3.96
CA GLN A 1 -10.56 21.83 2.99
C GLN A 1 -10.32 22.53 1.65
N GLU A 2 -10.16 23.84 1.73
CA GLU A 2 -9.82 24.60 0.53
C GLU A 2 -8.49 24.14 -0.06
N SER A 3 -7.53 23.87 0.79
CA SER A 3 -6.22 23.42 0.34
C SER A 3 -6.31 22.07 -0.40
N ARG A 4 -7.25 21.22 0.00
CA ARG A 4 -7.46 19.94 -0.66
C ARG A 4 -8.05 20.11 -2.06
N GLY A 5 -9.04 20.99 -2.21
CA GLY A 5 -9.61 21.28 -3.51
C GLY A 5 -8.61 21.94 -4.45
N LEU A 6 -7.85 22.88 -3.92
CA LEU A 6 -6.79 23.55 -4.67
C LEU A 6 -5.69 22.56 -5.04
N GLY A 7 -5.37 21.63 -4.16
CA GLY A 7 -4.37 20.61 -4.43
C GLY A 7 -4.77 19.71 -5.61
N ASP A 8 -6.05 19.35 -5.69
CA ASP A 8 -6.53 18.50 -6.78
C ASP A 8 -6.45 19.23 -8.13
N VAL A 9 -6.84 20.50 -8.15
CA VAL A 9 -6.75 21.34 -9.36
C VAL A 9 -5.28 21.49 -9.76
N TYR A 10 -4.41 21.77 -8.79
CA TYR A 10 -2.99 21.93 -9.03
C TYR A 10 -2.37 20.66 -9.61
N LYS A 11 -2.74 19.49 -9.06
CA LYS A 11 -2.25 18.21 -9.56
C LYS A 11 -2.63 17.99 -11.02
N ARG A 12 -3.87 18.30 -11.41
CA ARG A 12 -4.29 18.15 -12.79
C ARG A 12 -3.52 19.06 -13.72
N GLN A 13 -3.22 20.28 -13.28
CA GLN A 13 -2.47 21.23 -14.09
C GLN A 13 -1.03 20.81 -14.26
N ASN A 14 -0.48 20.09 -13.28
CA ASN A 14 0.90 19.63 -13.33
C ASN A 14 1.07 18.28 -14.03
N GLU A 15 -0.02 17.57 -14.29
CA GLU A 15 0.07 16.32 -15.03
C GLU A 15 0.34 16.63 -16.51
N PRO A 16 1.29 15.92 -17.11
CA PRO A 16 1.66 16.21 -18.49
C PRO A 16 0.54 15.87 -19.45
N GLN A 17 0.35 16.72 -20.45
CA GLN A 17 -0.58 16.48 -21.55
C GLN A 17 -0.02 15.45 -22.53
N THR A 18 1.30 15.32 -22.57
CA THR A 18 2.02 14.35 -23.39
C THR A 18 2.71 13.35 -22.48
N PRO A 19 3.02 12.14 -22.99
CA PRO A 19 3.73 11.17 -22.18
C PRO A 19 5.05 11.73 -21.66
N LEU A 20 5.33 11.48 -20.39
CA LEU A 20 6.61 11.86 -19.79
C LEU A 20 7.74 11.01 -20.35
N PRO A 21 8.97 11.55 -20.39
CA PRO A 21 10.14 10.74 -20.67
C PRO A 21 10.24 9.56 -19.71
N GLN A 22 10.84 8.48 -20.16
CA GLN A 22 10.93 7.26 -19.37
C GLN A 22 11.67 7.46 -18.05
N ASP A 23 12.71 8.33 -18.04
CA ASP A 23 13.46 8.60 -16.81
C ASP A 23 12.59 9.24 -15.73
N LYS A 24 11.64 10.09 -16.10
CA LYS A 24 10.73 10.70 -15.14
C LYS A 24 9.74 9.69 -14.58
N LYS A 25 9.24 8.79 -15.42
CA LYS A 25 8.37 7.71 -14.98
C LYS A 25 9.12 6.74 -14.06
N ASP A 26 10.38 6.47 -14.39
CA ASP A 26 11.23 5.64 -13.54
C ASP A 26 11.37 6.26 -12.15
N LYS A 27 11.56 7.58 -12.08
CA LYS A 27 11.66 8.29 -10.81
C LYS A 27 10.38 8.21 -10.01
N ILE A 28 9.23 8.31 -10.68
CA ILE A 28 7.93 8.17 -10.01
C ILE A 28 7.85 6.79 -9.35
N PHE A 29 8.24 5.75 -10.08
CA PHE A 29 8.23 4.40 -9.54
C PHE A 29 9.23 4.24 -8.38
N GLN A 30 10.45 4.73 -8.55
CA GLN A 30 11.46 4.67 -7.49
C GLN A 30 11.01 5.39 -6.23
N ASN A 31 10.43 6.59 -6.39
CA ASN A 31 9.91 7.35 -5.26
C ASN A 31 8.76 6.62 -4.57
N PHE A 32 7.93 5.93 -5.34
CA PHE A 32 6.88 5.11 -4.76
C PHE A 32 7.46 4.00 -3.91
N MET A 33 8.48 3.30 -4.41
CA MET A 33 9.12 2.22 -3.65
C MET A 33 9.69 2.74 -2.33
N ILE A 34 10.35 3.90 -2.36
CA ILE A 34 10.93 4.51 -1.16
C ILE A 34 9.82 4.87 -0.16
N THR A 35 8.77 5.52 -0.66
CA THR A 35 7.65 5.96 0.19
C THR A 35 6.88 4.76 0.73
N LEU A 36 6.67 3.75 -0.10
CA LEU A 36 5.97 2.54 0.30
C LEU A 36 6.74 1.83 1.43
N TYR A 37 8.04 1.66 1.27
CA TYR A 37 8.87 1.04 2.30
C TYR A 37 8.74 1.77 3.64
N ARG A 38 8.64 3.10 3.59
CA ARG A 38 8.55 3.92 4.80
C ARG A 38 7.17 3.86 5.45
N TYR A 39 6.09 3.78 4.67
CA TYR A 39 4.74 4.02 5.18
C TYR A 39 3.78 2.83 5.08
N TYR A 40 4.17 1.70 4.51
CA TYR A 40 3.20 0.62 4.25
C TYR A 40 2.51 0.10 5.51
N ARG A 41 3.13 0.19 6.66
CA ARG A 41 2.52 -0.25 7.91
C ARG A 41 1.38 0.67 8.36
N GLN A 42 1.37 1.90 7.89
CA GLN A 42 0.44 2.93 8.33
C GLN A 42 -0.56 3.34 7.27
N GLU A 43 -0.18 3.32 6.00
CA GLU A 43 -0.95 3.88 4.91
C GLU A 43 -1.18 2.86 3.80
N ARG A 44 -2.45 2.53 3.57
CA ARG A 44 -2.83 1.53 2.58
C ARG A 44 -3.58 2.11 1.37
N ASP A 45 -3.82 3.41 1.37
CA ASP A 45 -4.58 4.08 0.31
C ASP A 45 -3.62 4.57 -0.77
N VAL A 46 -3.90 4.22 -2.03
CA VAL A 46 -3.10 4.66 -3.18
C VAL A 46 -3.00 6.18 -3.23
N THR A 47 -4.08 6.88 -2.86
CA THR A 47 -4.13 8.34 -2.89
C THR A 47 -3.03 8.95 -2.02
N PHE A 48 -2.74 8.36 -0.86
CA PHE A 48 -1.67 8.84 0.00
C PHE A 48 -0.33 8.89 -0.76
N TYR A 49 -0.02 7.83 -1.47
CA TYR A 49 1.26 7.73 -2.19
C TYR A 49 1.31 8.63 -3.41
N ALA A 50 0.19 8.78 -4.10
CA ALA A 50 0.10 9.72 -5.22
C ALA A 50 0.27 11.16 -4.72
N ASP A 51 -0.36 11.49 -3.59
CA ASP A 51 -0.26 12.83 -2.99
C ASP A 51 1.17 13.19 -2.61
N LYS A 52 1.96 12.22 -2.17
CA LYS A 52 3.36 12.45 -1.83
C LYS A 52 4.16 12.97 -3.02
N GLN A 53 3.72 12.67 -4.23
CA GLN A 53 4.39 13.13 -5.44
C GLN A 53 3.60 14.20 -6.18
N CYS A 54 2.55 14.73 -5.54
CA CYS A 54 1.69 15.77 -6.13
C CYS A 54 1.08 15.33 -7.47
N LEU A 55 0.70 14.04 -7.54
CA LEU A 55 0.09 13.46 -8.72
C LEU A 55 -1.33 13.00 -8.39
N SER A 56 -2.21 12.97 -9.40
CA SER A 56 -3.50 12.34 -9.21
C SER A 56 -3.32 10.84 -9.04
N ALA A 57 -4.22 10.21 -8.29
CA ALA A 57 -4.17 8.77 -8.10
C ALA A 57 -4.23 8.02 -9.42
N ARG A 58 -5.04 8.53 -10.36
CA ARG A 58 -5.21 7.91 -11.67
C ARG A 58 -3.91 7.89 -12.47
N TYR A 59 -3.27 9.06 -12.59
CA TYR A 59 -2.02 9.15 -13.34
C TYR A 59 -0.91 8.35 -12.67
N PHE A 60 -0.77 8.54 -11.35
CA PHE A 60 0.20 7.79 -10.56
C PHE A 60 0.05 6.28 -10.78
N SER A 61 -1.18 5.77 -10.67
CA SER A 61 -1.46 4.35 -10.83
C SER A 61 -1.09 3.84 -12.21
N SER A 62 -1.34 4.64 -13.25
CA SER A 62 -0.99 4.25 -14.62
C SER A 62 0.51 4.11 -14.79
N VAL A 63 1.29 5.02 -14.19
CA VAL A 63 2.75 4.97 -14.26
C VAL A 63 3.28 3.73 -13.52
N ILE A 64 2.77 3.47 -12.31
CA ILE A 64 3.22 2.32 -11.54
C ILE A 64 2.94 1.02 -12.29
N LYS A 65 1.75 0.90 -12.86
CA LYS A 65 1.39 -0.29 -13.64
C LYS A 65 2.27 -0.45 -14.87
N GLU A 66 2.52 0.65 -15.56
CA GLU A 66 3.38 0.62 -16.76
C GLU A 66 4.79 0.18 -16.42
N LYS A 67 5.37 0.74 -15.36
CA LYS A 67 6.78 0.50 -15.02
C LYS A 67 7.02 -0.84 -14.35
N SER A 68 6.04 -1.35 -13.58
CA SER A 68 6.27 -2.54 -12.77
C SER A 68 5.47 -3.76 -13.18
N GLY A 69 4.41 -3.57 -13.99
CA GLY A 69 3.50 -4.64 -14.33
C GLY A 69 2.46 -4.92 -13.26
N SER A 70 2.62 -4.38 -12.05
CA SER A 70 1.67 -4.55 -10.94
C SER A 70 1.06 -3.21 -10.58
N SER A 71 -0.20 -3.22 -10.15
CA SER A 71 -0.84 -1.98 -9.74
C SER A 71 -0.24 -1.46 -8.43
N ALA A 72 -0.40 -0.17 -8.18
CA ALA A 72 0.05 0.43 -6.92
C ALA A 72 -0.62 -0.27 -5.73
N LEU A 73 -1.91 -0.58 -5.86
CA LEU A 73 -2.63 -1.27 -4.79
C LEU A 73 -2.05 -2.67 -4.53
N GLN A 74 -1.69 -3.40 -5.57
CA GLN A 74 -1.06 -4.72 -5.42
C GLN A 74 0.26 -4.63 -4.66
N TRP A 75 1.08 -3.61 -4.95
CA TRP A 75 2.31 -3.38 -4.23
C TRP A 75 2.07 -3.13 -2.75
N ILE A 76 1.06 -2.30 -2.44
CA ILE A 76 0.70 -1.99 -1.05
C ILE A 76 0.25 -3.26 -0.32
N ILE A 77 -0.68 -4.00 -0.92
CA ILE A 77 -1.22 -5.23 -0.33
C ILE A 77 -0.10 -6.23 -0.08
N GLN A 78 0.77 -6.43 -1.05
CA GLN A 78 1.88 -7.38 -0.93
C GLN A 78 2.78 -7.04 0.25
N ASN A 79 3.10 -5.76 0.44
CA ASN A 79 3.94 -5.33 1.55
C ASN A 79 3.25 -5.53 2.90
N VAL A 80 1.96 -5.18 2.99
CA VAL A 80 1.20 -5.35 4.23
C VAL A 80 1.08 -6.83 4.59
N ILE A 81 0.74 -7.66 3.64
CA ILE A 81 0.56 -9.10 3.87
C ILE A 81 1.89 -9.77 4.24
N THR A 82 2.98 -9.38 3.58
CA THR A 82 4.30 -9.91 3.89
C THR A 82 4.68 -9.59 5.35
N GLU A 83 4.43 -8.35 5.77
CA GLU A 83 4.72 -7.95 7.15
C GLU A 83 3.80 -8.68 8.14
N ALA A 84 2.51 -8.82 7.80
CA ALA A 84 1.58 -9.54 8.66
C ALA A 84 2.01 -10.99 8.86
N LYS A 85 2.41 -11.65 7.79
CA LYS A 85 2.92 -13.02 7.86
C LYS A 85 4.17 -13.10 8.71
N TYR A 86 5.09 -12.15 8.52
CA TYR A 86 6.31 -12.11 9.32
C TYR A 86 5.99 -12.01 10.82
N LEU A 87 5.07 -11.12 11.17
CA LEU A 87 4.70 -10.97 12.59
C LEU A 87 3.98 -12.20 13.15
N LEU A 88 3.16 -12.85 12.33
CA LEU A 88 2.49 -14.09 12.73
C LEU A 88 3.48 -15.23 12.92
N ASP A 89 4.50 -15.28 12.07
CA ASP A 89 5.49 -16.36 12.08
C ASP A 89 6.54 -16.20 13.19
N ASN A 90 6.95 -14.98 13.46
CA ASN A 90 8.18 -14.71 14.19
C ASN A 90 7.98 -13.98 15.52
N THR A 91 6.74 -13.71 15.91
CA THR A 91 6.46 -13.03 17.19
C THR A 91 5.34 -13.72 17.93
N ASP A 92 5.23 -13.41 19.22
CA ASP A 92 4.12 -13.86 20.06
C ASP A 92 3.01 -12.81 20.16
N LEU A 93 3.06 -11.78 19.32
CA LEU A 93 2.03 -10.75 19.32
C LEU A 93 0.67 -11.38 19.04
N SER A 94 -0.35 -10.92 19.76
CA SER A 94 -1.73 -11.35 19.49
C SER A 94 -2.18 -10.82 18.13
N ILE A 95 -3.24 -11.42 17.60
CA ILE A 95 -3.83 -10.94 16.34
C ILE A 95 -4.24 -9.48 16.49
N LYS A 96 -4.80 -9.12 17.66
CA LYS A 96 -5.19 -7.75 17.94
C LYS A 96 -3.99 -6.79 17.94
N GLU A 97 -2.89 -7.23 18.55
CA GLU A 97 -1.68 -6.41 18.58
C GLU A 97 -1.09 -6.20 17.18
N ILE A 98 -1.14 -7.24 16.35
CA ILE A 98 -0.67 -7.13 14.96
C ILE A 98 -1.57 -6.16 14.19
N ALA A 99 -2.89 -6.27 14.38
CA ALA A 99 -3.83 -5.35 13.73
C ALA A 99 -3.52 -3.91 14.09
N THR A 100 -3.25 -3.64 15.36
CA THR A 100 -2.90 -2.31 15.83
C THR A 100 -1.57 -1.84 15.23
N LYS A 101 -0.59 -2.72 15.21
CA LYS A 101 0.74 -2.40 14.68
C LYS A 101 0.69 -2.05 13.20
N LEU A 102 -0.20 -2.68 12.45
CA LEU A 102 -0.38 -2.42 11.02
C LEU A 102 -1.47 -1.39 10.74
N ASN A 103 -1.90 -0.68 11.79
CA ASN A 103 -2.85 0.43 11.68
C ASN A 103 -4.20 0.03 11.08
N PHE A 104 -4.71 -1.13 11.46
CA PHE A 104 -6.07 -1.51 11.12
C PHE A 104 -7.03 -0.99 12.19
N PRO A 105 -8.24 -0.56 11.79
CA PRO A 105 -9.20 0.00 12.76
C PRO A 105 -9.58 -1.00 13.85
N THR A 106 -9.72 -2.28 13.51
CA THR A 106 -10.09 -3.34 14.44
C THR A 106 -9.42 -4.64 14.06
N GLN A 107 -9.37 -5.56 15.00
CA GLN A 107 -8.90 -6.92 14.75
C GLN A 107 -9.72 -7.59 13.66
N SER A 108 -11.02 -7.39 13.69
CA SER A 108 -11.94 -7.97 12.70
C SER A 108 -11.64 -7.47 11.29
N PHE A 109 -11.35 -6.18 11.15
CA PHE A 109 -11.01 -5.60 9.86
C PHE A 109 -9.73 -6.21 9.32
N PHE A 110 -8.72 -6.33 10.17
CA PHE A 110 -7.47 -6.98 9.80
C PHE A 110 -7.70 -8.42 9.37
N GLY A 111 -8.51 -9.17 10.13
CA GLY A 111 -8.79 -10.55 9.82
C GLY A 111 -9.43 -10.72 8.44
N LYS A 112 -10.38 -9.85 8.11
CA LYS A 112 -11.03 -9.88 6.80
C LYS A 112 -10.05 -9.54 5.67
N TYR A 113 -9.23 -8.53 5.90
CA TYR A 113 -8.22 -8.11 4.93
C TYR A 113 -7.24 -9.26 4.66
N PHE A 114 -6.70 -9.84 5.71
CA PHE A 114 -5.75 -10.94 5.59
C PHE A 114 -6.38 -12.14 4.87
N LYS A 115 -7.59 -12.52 5.27
CA LYS A 115 -8.26 -13.67 4.66
C LYS A 115 -8.57 -13.42 3.19
N GLN A 116 -8.91 -12.18 2.84
CA GLN A 116 -9.20 -11.84 1.44
C GLN A 116 -8.01 -12.11 0.53
N TYR A 117 -6.81 -11.80 1.00
CA TYR A 117 -5.62 -11.88 0.16
C TYR A 117 -4.77 -13.14 0.38
N VAL A 118 -4.96 -13.82 1.50
CA VAL A 118 -4.19 -15.03 1.81
C VAL A 118 -5.05 -16.31 1.67
N GLY A 119 -6.36 -16.17 1.85
CA GLY A 119 -7.28 -17.29 1.73
C GLY A 119 -7.69 -17.91 3.05
N ILE A 120 -6.94 -17.68 4.11
CA ILE A 120 -7.28 -18.18 5.45
C ILE A 120 -7.11 -17.04 6.45
N SER A 121 -7.71 -17.20 7.65
CA SER A 121 -7.62 -16.18 8.68
C SER A 121 -6.21 -16.11 9.27
N PRO A 122 -5.86 -15.00 9.93
CA PRO A 122 -4.56 -14.90 10.60
C PRO A 122 -4.38 -15.99 11.64
N LYS A 123 -5.44 -16.31 12.37
CA LYS A 123 -5.36 -17.37 13.40
C LYS A 123 -5.09 -18.72 12.77
N GLU A 124 -5.81 -19.05 11.69
CA GLU A 124 -5.58 -20.29 10.96
C GLU A 124 -4.17 -20.36 10.39
N TYR A 125 -3.71 -19.25 9.87
CA TYR A 125 -2.36 -19.16 9.30
C TYR A 125 -1.31 -19.46 10.37
N ARG A 126 -1.43 -18.85 11.53
CA ARG A 126 -0.50 -19.07 12.64
C ARG A 126 -0.55 -20.50 13.15
N ASN A 127 -1.77 -21.04 13.31
CA ASN A 127 -1.93 -22.42 13.80
C ASN A 127 -1.40 -23.44 12.80
N LYS A 128 -1.53 -23.18 11.52
CA LYS A 128 -1.00 -24.06 10.49
C LYS A 128 0.51 -24.18 10.55
N LEU A 129 1.20 -23.08 10.87
CA LEU A 129 2.64 -23.10 11.07
C LEU A 129 3.05 -23.92 12.28
N ILE A 130 2.31 -23.81 13.39
CA ILE A 130 2.61 -24.54 14.61
C ILE A 130 2.50 -26.04 14.40
N LYS A 131 1.57 -26.48 13.54
CA LYS A 131 1.36 -27.89 13.27
C LYS A 131 2.41 -28.51 12.33
N GLN A 132 3.21 -27.69 11.73
CA GLN A 132 4.33 -28.17 10.92
C GLN A 132 5.60 -28.29 11.76
#